data_3ac2b7d218b45b4afc824b48bb66fc82
#
_entry.id   3ac2b7d218b45b4afc824b48bb66fc82
#
_cell.length_a   1.000
_cell.length_b   1.000
_cell.length_c   1.000
_cell.angle_alpha   90.00
_cell.angle_beta   90.00
_cell.angle_gamma   90.00
#
_symmetry.space_group_name_H-M   'P 1'
#
loop_
_entity.id
_entity.type
_entity.pdbx_description
1 polymer ?
#
loop_
_entity_poly.entity_id
_entity_poly.type
_entity_poly.pdbx_seq_one_letter_code
_entity_poly.pdbx_strand_id
1 'polypeptide(L)'
;MSGYHPYGGGHPAPQPPPPQDRGSTALRAALIVAAVAGVVTVVAGLLIVLGSPDEYGLAANNRDSLALPSQPHAAGNKPEQALFQADPDVPPPLPQITPAPPMLPSTPVRIVIKRLGINAPIKTVGLARNGTIEVPPADDPNLVGWYRNMSTPGEAGPAVLLGHKDTRTRSAVFSRLPEIKNGDTIEVKRQDKTTAVFTVGGVEQANKKTFPTQRVYGPQDNAQLHLITCGGTYDRRTGHYTDNIIVYATMTSSYRS
;
A
#
# COMPACT_ATOMS: atom_id res chain seq x y z
N MET A 1 15.39 1.89 -86.23
CA MET A 1 16.36 2.98 -86.01
C MET A 1 16.39 3.20 -84.56
N SER A 2 17.16 2.57 -83.94
CA SER A 2 18.39 2.60 -83.21
C SER A 2 18.58 3.92 -82.43
N GLY A 3 18.44 3.87 -81.11
CA GLY A 3 18.75 4.94 -80.18
C GLY A 3 19.35 4.39 -78.90
N TYR A 4 20.67 4.57 -78.78
CA TYR A 4 21.56 4.15 -77.71
C TYR A 4 21.35 4.91 -76.43
N HIS A 5 21.32 4.23 -75.28
CA HIS A 5 21.54 4.78 -73.96
C HIS A 5 22.98 4.53 -73.51
N PRO A 6 23.65 5.52 -72.88
CA PRO A 6 24.86 5.22 -72.11
C PRO A 6 24.53 5.30 -70.60
N TYR A 7 24.84 4.25 -69.90
CA TYR A 7 24.95 4.13 -68.45
C TYR A 7 26.15 4.91 -67.98
N GLY A 8 25.91 5.90 -67.09
CA GLY A 8 26.95 6.57 -66.31
C GLY A 8 26.80 6.15 -64.84
N GLY A 9 27.57 5.17 -64.43
CA GLY A 9 27.70 4.79 -63.01
C GLY A 9 28.63 5.72 -62.28
N GLY A 10 28.08 6.58 -61.40
CA GLY A 10 28.88 7.36 -60.43
C GLY A 10 28.90 6.61 -59.09
N HIS A 11 30.05 6.15 -58.66
CA HIS A 11 30.27 5.64 -57.31
C HIS A 11 30.16 6.82 -56.33
N PRO A 12 29.44 6.71 -55.20
CA PRO A 12 29.46 7.72 -54.15
C PRO A 12 30.83 7.70 -53.43
N ALA A 13 31.38 8.88 -53.17
CA ALA A 13 32.63 9.07 -52.45
C ALA A 13 32.51 8.53 -51.01
N PRO A 14 33.59 8.00 -50.44
CA PRO A 14 33.61 7.52 -49.06
C PRO A 14 33.35 8.65 -48.07
N GLN A 15 32.42 8.43 -47.15
CA GLN A 15 32.09 9.36 -46.08
C GLN A 15 33.22 9.40 -45.04
N PRO A 16 33.56 10.57 -44.48
CA PRO A 16 34.56 10.65 -43.43
C PRO A 16 34.01 9.97 -42.12
N PRO A 17 34.93 9.38 -41.31
CA PRO A 17 34.53 8.74 -40.07
C PRO A 17 33.95 9.76 -39.08
N PRO A 18 33.00 9.36 -38.23
CA PRO A 18 32.41 10.25 -37.24
C PRO A 18 33.44 10.73 -36.22
N PRO A 19 33.30 11.94 -35.67
CA PRO A 19 34.22 12.49 -34.69
C PRO A 19 34.24 11.60 -33.43
N GLN A 20 35.46 11.19 -33.03
CA GLN A 20 35.63 10.45 -31.76
C GLN A 20 35.44 11.41 -30.58
N ASP A 21 34.40 11.17 -29.82
CA ASP A 21 34.05 11.92 -28.61
C ASP A 21 35.03 11.60 -27.47
N ARG A 22 36.11 12.41 -27.36
CA ARG A 22 37.13 12.31 -26.29
C ARG A 22 36.64 12.84 -24.94
N GLY A 23 35.39 13.40 -24.86
CA GLY A 23 34.82 13.97 -23.63
C GLY A 23 34.17 12.95 -22.71
N SER A 24 33.74 11.79 -23.22
CA SER A 24 32.92 10.85 -22.46
C SER A 24 33.69 10.06 -21.39
N THR A 25 34.98 9.84 -21.55
CA THR A 25 35.78 9.02 -20.63
C THR A 25 36.09 9.78 -19.33
N ALA A 26 36.43 11.07 -19.43
CA ALA A 26 36.71 11.90 -18.26
C ALA A 26 35.44 12.15 -17.41
N LEU A 27 34.28 12.34 -18.06
CA LEU A 27 33.01 12.52 -17.36
C LEU A 27 32.55 11.24 -16.65
N ARG A 28 32.73 10.07 -17.26
CA ARG A 28 32.47 8.78 -16.64
C ARG A 28 33.36 8.49 -15.44
N ALA A 29 34.65 8.80 -15.54
CA ALA A 29 35.60 8.68 -14.43
C ALA A 29 35.23 9.61 -13.25
N ALA A 30 34.81 10.84 -13.50
CA ALA A 30 34.36 11.77 -12.46
C ALA A 30 33.09 11.31 -11.76
N LEU A 31 32.10 10.73 -12.49
CA LEU A 31 30.86 10.19 -11.91
C LEU A 31 31.12 8.94 -11.06
N ILE A 32 32.06 8.08 -11.44
CA ILE A 32 32.42 6.88 -10.65
C ILE A 32 33.09 7.29 -9.35
N VAL A 33 34.00 8.27 -9.36
CA VAL A 33 34.67 8.78 -8.15
C VAL A 33 33.66 9.43 -7.19
N ALA A 34 32.68 10.20 -7.71
CA ALA A 34 31.64 10.80 -6.90
C ALA A 34 30.69 9.73 -6.26
N ALA A 35 30.39 8.67 -7.00
CA ALA A 35 29.57 7.57 -6.47
C ALA A 35 30.30 6.79 -5.36
N VAL A 36 31.58 6.52 -5.50
CA VAL A 36 32.40 5.83 -4.48
C VAL A 36 32.55 6.70 -3.23
N ALA A 37 32.77 8.00 -3.35
CA ALA A 37 32.83 8.92 -2.21
C ALA A 37 31.50 8.98 -1.46
N GLY A 38 30.35 8.96 -2.17
CA GLY A 38 29.02 8.93 -1.57
C GLY A 38 28.76 7.65 -0.76
N VAL A 39 29.17 6.50 -1.27
CA VAL A 39 29.01 5.20 -0.56
C VAL A 39 29.87 5.15 0.70
N VAL A 40 31.13 5.65 0.64
CA VAL A 40 32.02 5.67 1.81
C VAL A 40 31.47 6.56 2.93
N THR A 41 30.88 7.71 2.61
CA THR A 41 30.25 8.59 3.62
C THR A 41 29.02 7.96 4.25
N VAL A 42 28.19 7.24 3.49
CA VAL A 42 27.02 6.53 4.04
C VAL A 42 27.44 5.37 4.94
N VAL A 43 28.46 4.60 4.57
CA VAL A 43 28.97 3.48 5.39
C VAL A 43 29.64 4.00 6.66
N ALA A 44 30.42 5.07 6.60
CA ALA A 44 31.01 5.70 7.78
C ALA A 44 29.94 6.27 8.72
N GLY A 45 28.88 6.90 8.19
CA GLY A 45 27.74 7.38 8.98
C GLY A 45 26.99 6.25 9.68
N LEU A 46 26.79 5.11 9.01
CA LEU A 46 26.12 3.94 9.55
C LEU A 46 26.93 3.27 10.67
N LEU A 47 28.27 3.22 10.53
CA LEU A 47 29.15 2.66 11.58
C LEU A 47 29.24 3.54 12.82
N ILE A 48 29.08 4.87 12.70
CA ILE A 48 29.01 5.78 13.85
C ILE A 48 27.69 5.61 14.62
N VAL A 49 26.59 5.36 13.92
CA VAL A 49 25.26 5.13 14.56
C VAL A 49 25.19 3.75 15.23
N LEU A 50 25.89 2.73 14.70
CA LEU A 50 25.92 1.38 15.27
C LEU A 50 27.02 1.18 16.34
N GLY A 51 27.92 2.15 16.51
CA GLY A 51 29.08 2.04 17.39
C GLY A 51 28.99 2.78 18.74
N SER A 52 27.83 3.29 19.14
CA SER A 52 27.65 3.97 20.42
C SER A 52 26.80 3.11 21.39
N PRO A 53 27.41 2.29 22.28
CA PRO A 53 26.67 1.47 23.22
C PRO A 53 26.37 2.14 24.57
N ASP A 54 26.29 3.44 24.69
CA ASP A 54 26.00 4.07 26.00
C ASP A 54 25.20 5.35 25.85
N GLU A 55 23.88 5.26 25.77
CA GLU A 55 22.97 6.31 26.30
C GLU A 55 21.47 5.94 26.23
N TYR A 56 21.10 4.79 26.78
CA TYR A 56 19.75 4.60 27.30
C TYR A 56 19.87 4.12 28.74
N GLY A 57 20.03 5.10 29.65
CA GLY A 57 19.98 4.88 31.08
C GLY A 57 18.62 4.35 31.51
N LEU A 58 18.45 3.03 31.44
CA LEU A 58 17.45 2.34 32.24
C LEU A 58 18.02 2.18 33.63
N ALA A 59 17.58 3.03 34.55
CA ALA A 59 17.84 2.90 35.96
C ALA A 59 17.37 1.53 36.44
N ALA A 60 18.32 0.64 36.65
CA ALA A 60 18.13 -0.51 37.50
C ALA A 60 18.07 0.00 38.91
N ASN A 61 16.93 -0.20 39.57
CA ASN A 61 16.85 -0.53 41.01
C ASN A 61 15.43 -0.30 41.50
N ASN A 62 14.69 -1.39 41.69
CA ASN A 62 14.04 -1.66 42.97
C ASN A 62 13.59 -3.13 42.94
N ARG A 63 14.50 -3.98 43.44
CA ARG A 63 14.11 -5.28 43.99
C ARG A 63 13.67 -5.01 45.44
N ASP A 64 12.47 -4.58 45.62
CA ASP A 64 11.79 -4.71 46.92
C ASP A 64 10.88 -5.92 46.83
N SER A 65 11.27 -6.87 47.66
CA SER A 65 10.57 -8.13 47.89
C SER A 65 9.15 -7.86 48.36
N LEU A 66 8.16 -8.05 47.49
CA LEU A 66 6.78 -8.20 47.90
C LEU A 66 6.59 -9.60 48.42
N ALA A 67 6.69 -9.76 49.75
CA ALA A 67 6.25 -10.96 50.47
C ALA A 67 4.76 -11.15 50.18
N LEU A 68 4.41 -12.34 49.63
CA LEU A 68 3.03 -12.76 49.51
C LEU A 68 2.45 -12.98 50.90
N PRO A 69 1.29 -12.33 51.23
CA PRO A 69 0.55 -12.73 52.42
C PRO A 69 -0.07 -14.10 52.23
N SER A 70 0.17 -15.00 53.20
CA SER A 70 -0.41 -16.33 53.28
C SER A 70 -1.93 -16.29 53.24
N GLN A 71 -2.55 -16.98 52.29
CA GLN A 71 -3.99 -17.13 52.20
C GLN A 71 -4.51 -18.06 53.34
N PRO A 72 -5.58 -17.72 54.03
CA PRO A 72 -6.35 -18.66 54.81
C PRO A 72 -7.29 -19.45 53.86
N HIS A 73 -7.19 -20.79 53.94
CA HIS A 73 -8.17 -21.67 53.28
C HIS A 73 -9.55 -21.46 53.89
N ALA A 74 -10.52 -21.10 53.06
CA ALA A 74 -11.93 -21.19 53.36
C ALA A 74 -12.66 -21.78 52.15
N ALA A 75 -13.50 -22.76 52.50
CA ALA A 75 -14.25 -23.65 51.63
C ALA A 75 -15.27 -22.94 50.72
N GLY A 76 -15.39 -23.49 49.51
CA GLY A 76 -16.68 -23.60 48.77
C GLY A 76 -17.41 -22.32 48.41
N ASN A 77 -17.17 -21.78 47.19
CA ASN A 77 -18.24 -21.12 46.43
C ASN A 77 -17.95 -21.23 44.93
N LYS A 78 -19.04 -21.42 44.15
CA LYS A 78 -19.06 -21.43 42.70
C LYS A 78 -18.27 -20.28 42.12
N PRO A 79 -17.62 -20.45 40.93
CA PRO A 79 -16.94 -19.32 40.28
C PRO A 79 -18.02 -18.32 39.84
N GLU A 80 -18.18 -17.28 40.62
CA GLU A 80 -18.84 -16.06 40.21
C GLU A 80 -17.95 -15.45 39.12
N GLN A 81 -18.45 -15.37 37.91
CA GLN A 81 -17.76 -14.70 36.82
C GLN A 81 -17.52 -13.26 37.28
N ALA A 82 -16.27 -12.95 37.62
CA ALA A 82 -15.88 -11.58 37.88
C ALA A 82 -16.16 -10.77 36.61
N LEU A 83 -17.22 -9.98 36.63
CA LEU A 83 -17.48 -8.96 35.65
C LEU A 83 -16.27 -8.03 35.68
N PHE A 84 -15.47 -8.04 34.63
CA PHE A 84 -14.41 -7.07 34.44
C PHE A 84 -15.07 -5.68 34.47
N GLN A 85 -14.91 -4.94 35.54
CA GLN A 85 -15.16 -3.50 35.53
C GLN A 85 -14.06 -2.89 34.68
N ALA A 86 -14.42 -2.52 33.43
CA ALA A 86 -13.52 -1.74 32.59
C ALA A 86 -13.21 -0.41 33.32
N ASP A 87 -11.93 -0.09 33.43
CA ASP A 87 -11.49 1.21 33.90
C ASP A 87 -12.10 2.28 32.97
N PRO A 88 -12.88 3.25 33.47
CA PRO A 88 -13.53 4.25 32.64
C PRO A 88 -12.54 5.12 31.87
N ASP A 89 -11.29 5.19 32.30
CA ASP A 89 -10.24 5.98 31.65
C ASP A 89 -9.41 5.19 30.61
N VAL A 90 -9.62 3.87 30.51
CA VAL A 90 -8.96 3.02 29.50
C VAL A 90 -9.94 2.73 28.37
N PRO A 91 -9.68 3.19 27.13
CA PRO A 91 -10.53 2.83 25.99
C PRO A 91 -10.65 1.31 25.89
N PRO A 92 -11.85 0.75 25.58
CA PRO A 92 -11.98 -0.68 25.39
C PRO A 92 -10.99 -1.15 24.32
N PRO A 93 -10.32 -2.30 24.51
CA PRO A 93 -9.39 -2.82 23.54
C PRO A 93 -10.08 -2.95 22.19
N LEU A 94 -9.43 -2.47 21.12
CA LEU A 94 -9.95 -2.65 19.77
C LEU A 94 -10.16 -4.15 19.53
N PRO A 95 -11.28 -4.57 18.93
CA PRO A 95 -11.54 -5.99 18.65
C PRO A 95 -10.37 -6.54 17.82
N GLN A 96 -9.73 -7.58 18.32
CA GLN A 96 -8.66 -8.25 17.58
C GLN A 96 -9.28 -8.95 16.37
N ILE A 97 -8.85 -8.55 15.18
CA ILE A 97 -9.28 -9.17 13.94
C ILE A 97 -8.49 -10.45 13.76
N THR A 98 -9.15 -11.61 13.83
CA THR A 98 -8.53 -12.90 13.55
C THR A 98 -8.54 -13.15 12.05
N PRO A 99 -7.36 -13.25 11.39
CA PRO A 99 -7.30 -13.53 9.96
C PRO A 99 -7.84 -14.93 9.61
N ALA A 100 -8.60 -15.02 8.52
CA ALA A 100 -8.93 -16.31 7.92
C ALA A 100 -7.74 -16.84 7.08
N PRO A 101 -7.65 -18.17 6.84
CA PRO A 101 -6.65 -18.73 5.93
C PRO A 101 -6.73 -18.09 4.54
N PRO A 102 -5.58 -17.76 3.92
CA PRO A 102 -5.56 -17.20 2.57
C PRO A 102 -6.19 -18.14 1.54
N MET A 103 -6.74 -17.54 0.50
CA MET A 103 -7.34 -18.22 -0.65
C MET A 103 -6.33 -18.35 -1.80
N LEU A 104 -6.61 -19.24 -2.75
CA LEU A 104 -5.86 -19.30 -4.02
C LEU A 104 -6.11 -18.00 -4.84
N PRO A 105 -5.17 -17.60 -5.72
CA PRO A 105 -5.32 -16.44 -6.58
C PRO A 105 -6.60 -16.50 -7.43
N SER A 106 -7.34 -15.39 -7.50
CA SER A 106 -8.49 -15.24 -8.40
C SER A 106 -8.81 -13.77 -8.64
N THR A 107 -9.02 -13.40 -9.90
CA THR A 107 -9.30 -12.01 -10.31
C THR A 107 -10.56 -11.47 -9.62
N PRO A 108 -10.50 -10.29 -8.98
CA PRO A 108 -11.69 -9.66 -8.41
C PRO A 108 -12.59 -9.11 -9.52
N VAL A 109 -13.91 -9.20 -9.33
CA VAL A 109 -14.89 -8.72 -10.30
C VAL A 109 -15.83 -7.65 -9.74
N ARG A 110 -16.06 -7.62 -8.41
CA ARG A 110 -17.00 -6.68 -7.78
C ARG A 110 -16.66 -6.47 -6.32
N ILE A 111 -16.79 -5.22 -5.86
CA ILE A 111 -16.71 -4.85 -4.46
C ILE A 111 -18.08 -4.43 -3.93
N VAL A 112 -18.39 -4.84 -2.71
CA VAL A 112 -19.61 -4.45 -1.99
C VAL A 112 -19.26 -3.98 -0.59
N ILE A 113 -19.67 -2.76 -0.23
CA ILE A 113 -19.56 -2.19 1.12
C ILE A 113 -20.95 -1.71 1.51
N LYS A 114 -21.70 -2.58 2.19
CA LYS A 114 -23.15 -2.34 2.47
C LYS A 114 -23.37 -1.06 3.26
N ARG A 115 -22.54 -0.81 4.27
CA ARG A 115 -22.61 0.41 5.08
C ARG A 115 -22.54 1.69 4.28
N LEU A 116 -21.71 1.73 3.22
CA LEU A 116 -21.51 2.91 2.38
C LEU A 116 -22.40 2.93 1.14
N GLY A 117 -23.22 1.87 0.92
CA GLY A 117 -24.01 1.72 -0.29
C GLY A 117 -23.18 1.47 -1.55
N ILE A 118 -21.93 1.03 -1.40
CA ILE A 118 -21.04 0.75 -2.53
C ILE A 118 -21.35 -0.64 -3.08
N ASN A 119 -21.58 -0.71 -4.40
CA ASN A 119 -21.72 -1.95 -5.16
C ASN A 119 -21.18 -1.67 -6.58
N ALA A 120 -19.88 -1.93 -6.78
CA ALA A 120 -19.15 -1.45 -7.94
C ALA A 120 -18.38 -2.58 -8.65
N PRO A 121 -18.32 -2.57 -9.99
CA PRO A 121 -17.44 -3.45 -10.73
C PRO A 121 -15.97 -3.11 -10.48
N ILE A 122 -15.11 -4.11 -10.63
CA ILE A 122 -13.66 -3.94 -10.51
C ILE A 122 -13.04 -4.18 -11.88
N LYS A 123 -12.14 -3.26 -12.28
CA LYS A 123 -11.29 -3.37 -13.47
C LYS A 123 -9.84 -3.59 -13.03
N THR A 124 -9.12 -4.43 -13.74
CA THR A 124 -7.68 -4.56 -13.58
C THR A 124 -6.96 -3.30 -14.10
N VAL A 125 -6.04 -2.78 -13.29
CA VAL A 125 -5.17 -1.63 -13.63
C VAL A 125 -3.69 -2.01 -13.43
N GLY A 126 -2.82 -1.36 -14.16
CA GLY A 126 -1.38 -1.56 -14.14
C GLY A 126 -0.60 -0.33 -13.66
N LEU A 127 0.63 -0.21 -14.16
CA LEU A 127 1.43 0.99 -14.02
C LEU A 127 1.31 1.84 -15.30
N ALA A 128 1.11 3.12 -15.12
CA ALA A 128 1.22 4.10 -16.18
C ALA A 128 2.70 4.32 -16.58
N ARG A 129 2.96 4.96 -17.72
CA ARG A 129 4.32 5.20 -18.24
C ARG A 129 5.22 6.03 -17.28
N ASN A 130 4.62 6.84 -16.43
CA ASN A 130 5.32 7.65 -15.42
C ASN A 130 5.59 6.88 -14.10
N GLY A 131 5.31 5.56 -14.04
CA GLY A 131 5.53 4.72 -12.87
C GLY A 131 4.46 4.82 -11.77
N THR A 132 3.40 5.62 -11.97
CA THR A 132 2.27 5.65 -11.03
C THR A 132 1.28 4.53 -11.34
N ILE A 133 0.47 4.13 -10.34
CA ILE A 133 -0.63 3.19 -10.57
C ILE A 133 -1.69 3.88 -11.44
N GLU A 134 -2.14 3.19 -12.49
CA GLU A 134 -3.26 3.64 -13.31
C GLU A 134 -4.53 3.74 -12.46
N VAL A 135 -5.28 4.82 -12.63
CA VAL A 135 -6.59 4.99 -11.99
C VAL A 135 -7.71 4.63 -12.98
N PRO A 136 -8.89 4.18 -12.49
CA PRO A 136 -10.05 4.00 -13.36
C PRO A 136 -10.39 5.27 -14.15
N PRO A 137 -10.99 5.17 -15.34
CA PRO A 137 -11.43 6.32 -16.10
C PRO A 137 -12.40 7.21 -15.30
N ALA A 138 -12.23 8.53 -15.38
CA ALA A 138 -13.05 9.49 -14.62
C ALA A 138 -14.50 9.61 -15.16
N ASP A 139 -14.77 9.17 -16.38
CA ASP A 139 -16.10 9.11 -16.99
C ASP A 139 -16.95 7.94 -16.48
N ASP A 140 -16.32 6.93 -15.86
CA ASP A 140 -17.02 5.86 -15.12
C ASP A 140 -16.83 6.04 -13.61
N PRO A 141 -17.63 6.88 -12.95
CA PRO A 141 -17.46 7.19 -11.53
C PRO A 141 -17.76 6.02 -10.58
N ASN A 142 -18.43 4.96 -11.04
CA ASN A 142 -18.74 3.77 -10.25
C ASN A 142 -17.76 2.61 -10.49
N LEU A 143 -16.55 2.87 -10.99
CA LEU A 143 -15.56 1.86 -11.29
C LEU A 143 -14.42 1.87 -10.27
N VAL A 144 -14.02 0.67 -9.82
CA VAL A 144 -12.86 0.45 -8.94
C VAL A 144 -11.74 -0.21 -9.74
N GLY A 145 -10.50 0.22 -9.52
CA GLY A 145 -9.31 -0.41 -10.09
C GLY A 145 -8.66 -1.38 -9.10
N TRP A 146 -8.34 -2.59 -9.52
CA TRP A 146 -7.45 -3.48 -8.78
C TRP A 146 -6.06 -3.44 -9.40
N TYR A 147 -5.04 -3.13 -8.57
CA TYR A 147 -3.65 -3.09 -9.01
C TYR A 147 -3.10 -4.51 -9.16
N ARG A 148 -2.95 -4.97 -10.40
CA ARG A 148 -2.62 -6.37 -10.75
C ARG A 148 -1.23 -6.85 -10.34
N ASN A 149 -0.30 -5.92 -10.02
CA ASN A 149 1.05 -6.29 -9.60
C ASN A 149 1.13 -6.59 -8.09
N MET A 150 -0.02 -6.61 -7.40
CA MET A 150 -0.18 -6.99 -6.00
C MET A 150 -1.09 -8.22 -5.92
N SER A 151 -1.20 -8.80 -4.71
CA SER A 151 -2.03 -9.99 -4.47
C SER A 151 -3.47 -9.79 -4.95
N THR A 152 -4.13 -10.88 -5.34
CA THR A 152 -5.58 -10.86 -5.57
C THR A 152 -6.30 -10.80 -4.22
N PRO A 153 -7.48 -10.13 -4.12
CA PRO A 153 -8.25 -10.11 -2.87
C PRO A 153 -8.57 -11.51 -2.35
N GLY A 154 -8.06 -11.82 -1.16
CA GLY A 154 -8.15 -13.14 -0.52
C GLY A 154 -6.85 -13.94 -0.56
N GLU A 155 -5.93 -13.67 -1.45
CA GLU A 155 -4.58 -14.23 -1.48
C GLU A 155 -3.72 -13.63 -0.36
N ALA A 156 -2.71 -14.37 0.12
CA ALA A 156 -1.75 -13.84 1.09
C ALA A 156 -1.04 -12.59 0.55
N GLY A 157 -0.86 -11.60 1.39
CA GLY A 157 -0.33 -10.31 1.01
C GLY A 157 -1.40 -9.23 0.81
N PRO A 158 -1.00 -7.99 0.52
CA PRO A 158 -1.91 -6.88 0.32
C PRO A 158 -2.49 -6.86 -1.09
N ALA A 159 -3.82 -6.87 -1.20
CA ALA A 159 -4.55 -6.53 -2.41
C ALA A 159 -4.90 -5.05 -2.40
N VAL A 160 -4.55 -4.30 -3.44
CA VAL A 160 -4.75 -2.85 -3.49
C VAL A 160 -5.83 -2.50 -4.49
N LEU A 161 -6.88 -1.86 -4.01
CA LEU A 161 -7.98 -1.33 -4.81
C LEU A 161 -8.03 0.19 -4.70
N LEU A 162 -8.25 0.86 -5.83
CA LEU A 162 -8.31 2.31 -5.89
C LEU A 162 -9.56 2.77 -6.66
N GLY A 163 -10.11 3.90 -6.23
CA GLY A 163 -11.28 4.50 -6.84
C GLY A 163 -11.30 6.01 -6.65
N HIS A 164 -12.03 6.70 -7.52
CA HIS A 164 -12.17 8.14 -7.42
C HIS A 164 -13.03 8.54 -6.22
N LYS A 165 -12.69 9.67 -5.59
CA LYS A 165 -13.53 10.36 -4.61
C LYS A 165 -14.65 11.12 -5.31
N ASP A 166 -14.30 11.82 -6.38
CA ASP A 166 -15.21 12.60 -7.20
C ASP A 166 -14.73 12.68 -8.65
N THR A 167 -15.58 13.17 -9.50
CA THR A 167 -15.30 13.60 -10.86
C THR A 167 -15.53 15.12 -10.95
N ARG A 168 -15.37 15.69 -12.13
CA ARG A 168 -15.66 17.13 -12.32
C ARG A 168 -17.11 17.53 -12.01
N THR A 169 -18.06 16.60 -12.11
CA THR A 169 -19.49 16.89 -12.05
C THR A 169 -20.25 16.18 -10.94
N ARG A 170 -19.68 15.14 -10.33
CA ARG A 170 -20.39 14.34 -9.31
C ARG A 170 -19.43 13.54 -8.41
N SER A 171 -19.97 13.07 -7.29
CA SER A 171 -19.31 12.09 -6.41
C SER A 171 -19.02 10.79 -7.17
N ALA A 172 -17.92 10.12 -6.81
CA ALA A 172 -17.53 8.83 -7.38
C ALA A 172 -17.58 7.71 -6.33
N VAL A 173 -17.18 6.50 -6.73
CA VAL A 173 -17.35 5.25 -5.99
C VAL A 173 -16.85 5.31 -4.55
N PHE A 174 -15.73 6.00 -4.29
CA PHE A 174 -15.13 6.11 -2.97
C PHE A 174 -15.32 7.50 -2.32
N SER A 175 -16.32 8.28 -2.77
CA SER A 175 -16.63 9.59 -2.17
C SER A 175 -16.92 9.49 -0.66
N ARG A 176 -17.58 8.41 -0.24
CA ARG A 176 -17.97 8.15 1.16
C ARG A 176 -16.98 7.25 1.91
N LEU A 177 -15.85 6.88 1.30
CA LEU A 177 -14.87 5.99 1.94
C LEU A 177 -14.38 6.50 3.32
N PRO A 178 -14.24 7.81 3.58
CA PRO A 178 -13.89 8.32 4.91
C PRO A 178 -14.91 8.01 6.02
N GLU A 179 -16.15 7.63 5.66
CA GLU A 179 -17.20 7.30 6.63
C GLU A 179 -17.14 5.85 7.12
N ILE A 180 -16.26 5.01 6.54
CA ILE A 180 -16.08 3.62 6.94
C ILE A 180 -15.50 3.56 8.36
N LYS A 181 -15.88 2.54 9.12
CA LYS A 181 -15.47 2.37 10.53
C LYS A 181 -14.78 1.04 10.74
N ASN A 182 -13.94 0.98 11.76
CA ASN A 182 -13.38 -0.28 12.24
C ASN A 182 -14.52 -1.27 12.54
N GLY A 183 -14.36 -2.52 12.10
CA GLY A 183 -15.38 -3.57 12.19
C GLY A 183 -16.35 -3.62 11.02
N ASP A 184 -16.42 -2.62 10.15
CA ASP A 184 -17.24 -2.70 8.93
C ASP A 184 -16.71 -3.80 8.00
N THR A 185 -17.61 -4.39 7.23
CA THR A 185 -17.29 -5.48 6.30
C THR A 185 -17.22 -5.00 4.86
N ILE A 186 -16.24 -5.55 4.14
CA ILE A 186 -16.03 -5.35 2.71
C ILE A 186 -16.05 -6.72 2.04
N GLU A 187 -16.94 -6.92 1.09
CA GLU A 187 -17.05 -8.15 0.31
C GLU A 187 -16.41 -7.93 -1.07
N VAL A 188 -15.52 -8.83 -1.50
CA VAL A 188 -14.96 -8.84 -2.85
C VAL A 188 -15.34 -10.12 -3.55
N LYS A 189 -16.21 -10.02 -4.55
CA LYS A 189 -16.58 -11.13 -5.43
C LYS A 189 -15.49 -11.39 -6.44
N ARG A 190 -15.15 -12.66 -6.66
CA ARG A 190 -14.04 -13.12 -7.48
C ARG A 190 -14.53 -13.93 -8.69
N GLN A 191 -13.68 -14.08 -9.69
CA GLN A 191 -14.02 -14.76 -10.93
C GLN A 191 -14.31 -16.27 -10.72
N ASP A 192 -13.68 -16.90 -9.73
CA ASP A 192 -13.88 -18.29 -9.33
C ASP A 192 -15.21 -18.56 -8.62
N LYS A 193 -16.11 -17.56 -8.56
CA LYS A 193 -17.40 -17.59 -7.85
C LYS A 193 -17.26 -17.70 -6.34
N THR A 194 -16.13 -17.30 -5.80
CA THR A 194 -15.97 -17.11 -4.35
C THR A 194 -16.07 -15.63 -3.99
N THR A 195 -16.37 -15.36 -2.73
CA THR A 195 -16.37 -14.03 -2.15
C THR A 195 -15.42 -14.02 -0.96
N ALA A 196 -14.42 -13.15 -0.99
CA ALA A 196 -13.56 -12.84 0.15
C ALA A 196 -14.22 -11.74 0.98
N VAL A 197 -14.30 -11.94 2.30
CA VAL A 197 -14.91 -11.00 3.26
C VAL A 197 -13.81 -10.45 4.15
N PHE A 198 -13.71 -9.12 4.17
CA PHE A 198 -12.69 -8.41 4.93
C PHE A 198 -13.36 -7.58 6.03
N THR A 199 -12.70 -7.50 7.18
CA THR A 199 -13.11 -6.63 8.29
C THR A 199 -12.14 -5.45 8.36
N VAL A 200 -12.66 -4.24 8.42
CA VAL A 200 -11.87 -3.00 8.52
C VAL A 200 -11.20 -2.92 9.89
N GLY A 201 -9.88 -2.79 9.88
CA GLY A 201 -9.02 -2.63 11.07
C GLY A 201 -8.50 -1.23 11.27
N GLY A 202 -8.49 -0.39 10.23
CA GLY A 202 -7.99 0.96 10.32
C GLY A 202 -8.33 1.83 9.12
N VAL A 203 -8.40 3.14 9.37
CA VAL A 203 -8.55 4.18 8.35
C VAL A 203 -7.50 5.26 8.61
N GLU A 204 -6.78 5.64 7.57
CA GLU A 204 -5.72 6.64 7.66
C GLU A 204 -5.90 7.71 6.58
N GLN A 205 -5.69 8.98 6.95
CA GLN A 205 -5.47 10.05 5.99
C GLN A 205 -3.98 10.33 5.91
N ALA A 206 -3.38 10.10 4.75
CA ALA A 206 -1.95 10.23 4.52
C ALA A 206 -1.66 11.30 3.46
N ASN A 207 -0.73 12.20 3.76
CA ASN A 207 -0.28 13.19 2.78
C ASN A 207 0.43 12.48 1.60
N LYS A 208 0.16 12.92 0.38
CA LYS A 208 0.73 12.30 -0.83
C LYS A 208 2.25 12.39 -0.91
N LYS A 209 2.86 13.40 -0.25
CA LYS A 209 4.33 13.58 -0.20
C LYS A 209 5.02 12.61 0.76
N THR A 210 4.30 12.16 1.78
CA THR A 210 4.77 11.23 2.82
C THR A 210 3.91 9.97 2.85
N PHE A 211 3.60 9.45 1.67
CA PHE A 211 2.74 8.27 1.53
C PHE A 211 3.36 7.05 2.21
N PRO A 212 2.60 6.28 3.02
CA PRO A 212 3.12 5.16 3.81
C PRO A 212 3.34 3.90 2.94
N THR A 213 4.28 3.97 1.99
CA THR A 213 4.53 2.97 0.95
C THR A 213 4.71 1.55 1.52
N GLN A 214 5.52 1.39 2.57
CA GLN A 214 5.79 0.09 3.19
C GLN A 214 4.54 -0.51 3.86
N ARG A 215 3.70 0.32 4.48
CA ARG A 215 2.46 -0.13 5.11
C ARG A 215 1.43 -0.56 4.08
N VAL A 216 1.38 0.13 2.93
CA VAL A 216 0.39 -0.13 1.88
C VAL A 216 0.80 -1.28 0.95
N TYR A 217 2.08 -1.35 0.59
CA TYR A 217 2.57 -2.30 -0.43
C TYR A 217 3.56 -3.33 0.11
N GLY A 218 4.01 -3.20 1.36
CA GLY A 218 4.94 -4.14 1.98
C GLY A 218 4.34 -5.54 2.15
N PRO A 219 5.19 -6.58 2.24
CA PRO A 219 4.73 -7.96 2.38
C PRO A 219 3.93 -8.17 3.65
N GLN A 220 2.92 -9.05 3.59
CA GLN A 220 2.05 -9.47 4.68
C GLN A 220 1.84 -10.98 4.59
N ASP A 221 1.77 -11.66 5.72
CA ASP A 221 1.61 -13.13 5.78
C ASP A 221 0.14 -13.56 5.62
N ASN A 222 -0.80 -12.67 5.90
CA ASN A 222 -2.24 -12.89 5.78
C ASN A 222 -2.85 -12.12 4.60
N ALA A 223 -4.10 -12.41 4.26
CA ALA A 223 -4.80 -11.71 3.19
C ALA A 223 -5.28 -10.34 3.69
N GLN A 224 -4.73 -9.28 3.10
CA GLN A 224 -5.06 -7.88 3.37
C GLN A 224 -5.75 -7.23 2.18
N LEU A 225 -6.64 -6.29 2.45
CA LEU A 225 -7.27 -5.45 1.44
C LEU A 225 -7.07 -3.98 1.80
N HIS A 226 -6.44 -3.24 0.89
CA HIS A 226 -6.23 -1.80 1.05
C HIS A 226 -7.05 -1.05 0.01
N LEU A 227 -7.96 -0.17 0.48
CA LEU A 227 -8.74 0.71 -0.40
C LEU A 227 -8.13 2.10 -0.36
N ILE A 228 -7.95 2.73 -1.53
CA ILE A 228 -7.30 4.04 -1.64
C ILE A 228 -8.16 4.98 -2.47
N THR A 229 -8.35 6.20 -1.95
CA THR A 229 -8.98 7.30 -2.67
C THR A 229 -8.28 8.63 -2.33
N CYS A 230 -8.60 9.67 -3.08
CA CYS A 230 -8.14 11.02 -2.78
C CYS A 230 -8.80 11.56 -1.50
N GLY A 231 -8.05 12.37 -0.72
CA GLY A 231 -8.51 13.00 0.52
C GLY A 231 -7.82 14.33 0.78
N GLY A 232 -8.10 14.92 1.95
CA GLY A 232 -7.56 16.21 2.33
C GLY A 232 -8.18 17.38 1.55
N THR A 233 -7.40 18.45 1.40
CA THR A 233 -7.84 19.70 0.74
C THR A 233 -7.64 19.61 -0.78
N TYR A 234 -8.62 20.10 -1.54
CA TYR A 234 -8.48 20.25 -2.98
C TYR A 234 -7.70 21.52 -3.32
N ASP A 235 -6.51 21.34 -3.90
CA ASP A 235 -5.70 22.45 -4.40
C ASP A 235 -6.13 22.81 -5.84
N ARG A 236 -6.81 23.93 -5.99
CA ARG A 236 -7.31 24.43 -7.29
C ARG A 236 -6.17 24.75 -8.26
N ARG A 237 -4.97 25.07 -7.77
CA ARG A 237 -3.82 25.39 -8.60
C ARG A 237 -3.25 24.16 -9.30
N THR A 238 -3.22 23.02 -8.60
CA THR A 238 -2.70 21.75 -9.14
C THR A 238 -3.81 20.86 -9.71
N GLY A 239 -5.07 21.11 -9.36
CA GLY A 239 -6.20 20.26 -9.74
C GLY A 239 -6.23 18.92 -8.97
N HIS A 240 -5.56 18.83 -7.81
CA HIS A 240 -5.43 17.59 -7.06
C HIS A 240 -5.72 17.77 -5.57
N TYR A 241 -6.15 16.71 -4.93
CA TYR A 241 -6.23 16.62 -3.47
C TYR A 241 -4.83 16.44 -2.86
N THR A 242 -4.62 17.00 -1.67
CA THR A 242 -3.32 16.97 -0.97
C THR A 242 -2.99 15.59 -0.40
N ASP A 243 -4.01 14.80 -0.06
CA ASP A 243 -3.87 13.56 0.69
C ASP A 243 -4.54 12.38 -0.02
N ASN A 244 -4.36 11.20 0.54
CA ASN A 244 -5.15 10.01 0.27
C ASN A 244 -5.87 9.57 1.56
N ILE A 245 -7.02 8.93 1.40
CA ILE A 245 -7.66 8.12 2.43
C ILE A 245 -7.31 6.66 2.12
N ILE A 246 -6.80 5.96 3.12
CA ILE A 246 -6.39 4.56 3.02
C ILE A 246 -7.19 3.77 4.06
N VAL A 247 -7.87 2.72 3.61
CA VAL A 247 -8.58 1.77 4.49
C VAL A 247 -7.79 0.48 4.50
N TYR A 248 -7.49 -0.01 5.68
CA TYR A 248 -6.82 -1.30 5.92
C TYR A 248 -7.84 -2.30 6.42
N ALA A 249 -7.96 -3.44 5.76
CA ALA A 249 -8.88 -4.49 6.14
C ALA A 249 -8.22 -5.87 6.02
N THR A 250 -8.53 -6.77 6.96
CA THR A 250 -8.01 -8.13 7.01
C THR A 250 -9.11 -9.10 6.61
N MET A 251 -8.81 -10.11 5.81
CA MET A 251 -9.76 -11.17 5.47
C MET A 251 -10.12 -11.99 6.70
N THR A 252 -11.43 -12.07 7.00
CA THR A 252 -11.96 -12.77 8.17
C THR A 252 -12.80 -13.98 7.82
N SER A 253 -13.28 -14.07 6.58
CA SER A 253 -14.00 -15.25 6.08
C SER A 253 -14.05 -15.25 4.55
N SER A 254 -14.52 -16.35 3.99
CA SER A 254 -14.85 -16.48 2.57
C SER A 254 -16.02 -17.43 2.40
N TYR A 255 -16.73 -17.29 1.29
CA TYR A 255 -17.84 -18.20 0.93
C TYR A 255 -17.97 -18.32 -0.59
N ARG A 256 -18.69 -19.34 -1.04
CA ARG A 256 -19.01 -19.52 -2.47
C ARG A 256 -20.30 -18.75 -2.78
N SER A 257 -20.27 -17.92 -3.84
CA SER A 257 -21.41 -17.08 -4.28
C SER A 257 -22.34 -17.85 -5.21
#